data_2c1c7cdb84f90b55c09cb9112799cf10
#
_entry.id   2c1c7cdb84f90b55c09cb9112799cf10
#
_cell.length_a   1.000
_cell.length_b   1.000
_cell.length_c   1.000
_cell.angle_alpha   90.00
_cell.angle_beta   90.00
_cell.angle_gamma   90.00
#
_symmetry.space_group_name_H-M   'P 1'
#
loop_
_entity.id
_entity.type
_entity.pdbx_description
1 polymer ?
#
loop_
_entity_poly.entity_id
_entity_poly.type
_entity_poly.pdbx_seq_one_letter_code
_entity_poly.pdbx_strand_id
1 'polypeptide(L)'
;GVQFHPEVTHSVDGEKMFSNFLDICGFERGWNMGDYAEQLMEKVRKQAAGQKVFLLVSGGVDSTVAFELLNKALGPDRVLGLHIDNGLMRASESAGVMDFMKEQGFDNLRIADASELFLSRLKGVWEPEKKRKIIGDTFLDVQAEETARLGLNPDEWLLAQGTIYPDTIESGGTKNS
;
A
#
# COMPACT_ATOMS: atom_id res chain seq x y z
N GLY A 1 30.87 1.68 -7.75
CA GLY A 1 29.79 2.04 -6.82
C GLY A 1 30.02 3.39 -6.18
N VAL A 2 28.98 4.00 -5.66
CA VAL A 2 29.03 5.26 -4.89
C VAL A 2 28.59 4.99 -3.45
N GLN A 3 29.11 5.76 -2.49
CA GLN A 3 28.76 5.65 -1.06
C GLN A 3 27.87 6.83 -0.60
N PHE A 4 27.09 7.37 -1.51
CA PHE A 4 26.12 8.42 -1.25
C PHE A 4 24.87 8.15 -2.11
N HIS A 5 23.81 8.90 -1.89
CA HIS A 5 22.53 8.74 -2.53
C HIS A 5 22.37 9.74 -3.69
N PRO A 6 22.63 9.35 -4.95
CA PRO A 6 22.49 10.25 -6.09
C PRO A 6 21.00 10.61 -6.39
N GLU A 7 20.04 9.80 -5.90
CA GLU A 7 18.61 10.00 -6.10
C GLU A 7 18.00 11.09 -5.22
N VAL A 8 18.67 11.54 -4.17
CA VAL A 8 18.12 12.53 -3.26
C VAL A 8 18.33 13.96 -3.79
N THR A 9 17.43 14.86 -3.40
CA THR A 9 17.42 16.27 -3.83
C THR A 9 18.70 17.05 -3.47
N HIS A 10 19.47 16.58 -2.49
CA HIS A 10 20.75 17.20 -2.07
C HIS A 10 21.93 16.84 -2.98
N SER A 11 21.78 15.86 -3.85
CA SER A 11 22.82 15.48 -4.82
C SER A 11 22.64 16.29 -6.10
N VAL A 12 23.37 17.41 -6.21
CA VAL A 12 23.21 18.42 -7.28
C VAL A 12 23.28 17.84 -8.68
N ASP A 13 24.16 16.86 -8.93
CA ASP A 13 24.36 16.21 -10.23
C ASP A 13 23.83 14.75 -10.28
N GLY A 14 22.92 14.38 -9.38
CA GLY A 14 22.44 13.01 -9.25
C GLY A 14 21.84 12.44 -10.55
N GLU A 15 20.98 13.20 -11.23
CA GLU A 15 20.39 12.81 -12.51
C GLU A 15 21.46 12.60 -13.60
N LYS A 16 22.48 13.45 -13.63
CA LYS A 16 23.58 13.33 -14.59
C LYS A 16 24.42 12.09 -14.32
N MET A 17 24.61 11.72 -13.06
CA MET A 17 25.30 10.47 -12.71
C MET A 17 24.52 9.26 -13.17
N PHE A 18 23.21 9.22 -12.99
CA PHE A 18 22.35 8.15 -13.51
C PHE A 18 22.39 8.11 -15.03
N SER A 19 22.27 9.27 -15.69
CA SER A 19 22.32 9.37 -17.15
C SER A 19 23.63 8.78 -17.69
N ASN A 20 24.77 9.19 -17.14
CA ASN A 20 26.08 8.68 -17.55
C ASN A 20 26.19 7.16 -17.32
N PHE A 21 25.64 6.68 -16.20
CA PHE A 21 25.68 5.23 -15.91
C PHE A 21 24.82 4.43 -16.90
N LEU A 22 23.64 4.92 -17.25
CA LEU A 22 22.78 4.30 -18.25
C LEU A 22 23.45 4.26 -19.62
N ASP A 23 24.14 5.35 -20.01
CA ASP A 23 24.89 5.40 -21.27
C ASP A 23 26.06 4.40 -21.29
N ILE A 24 26.80 4.28 -20.19
CA ILE A 24 27.86 3.27 -20.02
C ILE A 24 27.30 1.84 -20.14
N CYS A 25 26.12 1.59 -19.62
CA CYS A 25 25.46 0.28 -19.67
C CYS A 25 24.79 0.00 -21.02
N GLY A 26 24.70 0.97 -21.92
CA GLY A 26 24.01 0.84 -23.21
C GLY A 26 22.50 0.67 -23.07
N PHE A 27 21.91 1.25 -22.02
CA PHE A 27 20.47 1.17 -21.77
C PHE A 27 19.69 2.03 -22.74
N GLU A 28 18.67 1.46 -23.39
CA GLU A 28 17.70 2.19 -24.15
C GLU A 28 16.74 2.97 -23.23
N ARG A 29 16.55 4.27 -23.50
CA ARG A 29 15.72 5.17 -22.69
C ARG A 29 14.25 5.14 -23.14
N GLY A 30 13.70 3.96 -23.37
CA GLY A 30 12.34 3.75 -23.84
C GLY A 30 11.27 3.59 -22.75
N TRP A 31 11.67 3.59 -21.48
CA TRP A 31 10.73 3.39 -20.36
C TRP A 31 10.02 4.70 -20.01
N ASN A 32 8.71 4.64 -19.86
CA ASN A 32 7.93 5.75 -19.29
C ASN A 32 6.88 5.22 -18.30
N MET A 33 6.50 6.07 -17.35
CA MET A 33 5.58 5.69 -16.27
C MET A 33 4.16 5.38 -16.76
N GLY A 34 3.69 6.03 -17.83
CA GLY A 34 2.37 5.81 -18.41
C GLY A 34 2.23 4.39 -18.95
N ASP A 35 3.18 3.96 -19.78
CA ASP A 35 3.18 2.59 -20.33
C ASP A 35 3.31 1.55 -19.24
N TYR A 36 4.11 1.83 -18.20
CA TYR A 36 4.25 0.94 -17.06
C TYR A 36 2.95 0.81 -16.25
N ALA A 37 2.25 1.92 -16.02
CA ALA A 37 0.96 1.91 -15.34
C ALA A 37 -0.08 1.09 -16.12
N GLU A 38 -0.13 1.24 -17.46
CA GLU A 38 -1.02 0.42 -18.31
C GLU A 38 -0.67 -1.08 -18.24
N GLN A 39 0.62 -1.43 -18.27
CA GLN A 39 1.06 -2.80 -18.11
C GLN A 39 0.68 -3.38 -16.74
N LEU A 40 0.76 -2.58 -15.67
CA LEU A 40 0.32 -3.00 -14.33
C LEU A 40 -1.20 -3.21 -14.31
N MET A 41 -1.98 -2.29 -14.84
CA MET A 41 -3.44 -2.45 -14.93
C MET A 41 -3.85 -3.67 -15.72
N GLU A 42 -3.16 -3.99 -16.81
CA GLU A 42 -3.39 -5.20 -17.59
C GLU A 42 -3.08 -6.48 -16.77
N LYS A 43 -1.98 -6.48 -16.02
CA LYS A 43 -1.65 -7.58 -15.08
C LYS A 43 -2.73 -7.76 -14.02
N VAL A 44 -3.20 -6.65 -13.43
CA VAL A 44 -4.27 -6.65 -12.44
C VAL A 44 -5.55 -7.26 -13.03
N ARG A 45 -5.97 -6.84 -14.23
CA ARG A 45 -7.15 -7.38 -14.92
C ARG A 45 -7.06 -8.91 -15.10
N LYS A 46 -5.89 -9.39 -15.50
CA LYS A 46 -5.63 -10.83 -15.69
C LYS A 46 -5.62 -11.58 -14.36
N GLN A 47 -4.97 -11.06 -13.34
CA GLN A 47 -4.90 -11.71 -12.04
C GLN A 47 -6.24 -11.73 -11.32
N ALA A 48 -7.02 -10.67 -11.42
CA ALA A 48 -8.35 -10.62 -10.81
C ALA A 48 -9.34 -11.58 -11.47
N ALA A 49 -9.13 -11.99 -12.74
CA ALA A 49 -9.89 -13.03 -13.42
C ALA A 49 -11.43 -12.95 -13.24
N GLY A 50 -11.98 -11.73 -13.15
CA GLY A 50 -13.41 -11.50 -12.88
C GLY A 50 -13.78 -11.32 -11.42
N GLN A 51 -12.93 -11.70 -10.46
CA GLN A 51 -13.17 -11.50 -9.02
C GLN A 51 -13.10 -10.02 -8.63
N LYS A 52 -13.65 -9.71 -7.46
CA LYS A 52 -13.54 -8.41 -6.81
C LYS A 52 -12.25 -8.34 -5.99
N VAL A 53 -11.82 -7.13 -5.65
CA VAL A 53 -10.57 -6.91 -4.93
C VAL A 53 -10.83 -6.07 -3.69
N PHE A 54 -10.33 -6.54 -2.56
CA PHE A 54 -10.32 -5.86 -1.27
C PHE A 54 -8.90 -5.41 -0.94
N LEU A 55 -8.71 -4.16 -0.52
CA LEU A 55 -7.42 -3.58 -0.17
C LEU A 55 -7.49 -2.84 1.16
N LEU A 56 -6.51 -3.06 2.04
CA LEU A 56 -6.28 -2.19 3.19
C LEU A 56 -5.55 -0.91 2.75
N VAL A 57 -6.15 0.24 3.04
CA VAL A 57 -5.63 1.56 2.66
C VAL A 57 -5.14 2.29 3.91
N SER A 58 -3.83 2.37 4.10
CA SER A 58 -3.23 3.05 5.26
C SER A 58 -3.28 4.59 5.18
N GLY A 59 -3.54 5.15 3.99
CA GLY A 59 -3.40 6.57 3.72
C GLY A 59 -1.98 7.00 3.28
N GLY A 60 -1.02 6.08 3.32
CA GLY A 60 0.31 6.30 2.72
C GLY A 60 0.26 6.25 1.19
N VAL A 61 1.32 6.79 0.56
CA VAL A 61 1.42 6.90 -0.91
C VAL A 61 1.20 5.54 -1.59
N ASP A 62 1.84 4.48 -1.11
CA ASP A 62 1.83 3.17 -1.75
C ASP A 62 0.43 2.56 -1.80
N SER A 63 -0.28 2.56 -0.66
CA SER A 63 -1.65 2.04 -0.59
C SER A 63 -2.65 2.89 -1.37
N THR A 64 -2.43 4.21 -1.42
CA THR A 64 -3.25 5.15 -2.21
C THR A 64 -3.09 4.91 -3.70
N VAL A 65 -1.85 4.81 -4.17
CA VAL A 65 -1.55 4.51 -5.59
C VAL A 65 -2.08 3.12 -5.97
N ALA A 66 -1.91 2.12 -5.11
CA ALA A 66 -2.46 0.79 -5.34
C ALA A 66 -3.99 0.81 -5.45
N PHE A 67 -4.67 1.56 -4.58
CA PHE A 67 -6.13 1.71 -4.62
C PHE A 67 -6.60 2.40 -5.89
N GLU A 68 -5.93 3.47 -6.31
CA GLU A 68 -6.23 4.17 -7.56
C GLU A 68 -6.02 3.28 -8.79
N LEU A 69 -4.89 2.55 -8.86
CA LEU A 69 -4.61 1.62 -9.96
C LEU A 69 -5.65 0.50 -10.04
N LEU A 70 -6.06 -0.07 -8.90
CA LEU A 70 -7.10 -1.08 -8.85
C LEU A 70 -8.43 -0.54 -9.37
N ASN A 71 -8.84 0.66 -8.95
CA ASN A 71 -10.06 1.30 -9.42
C ASN A 71 -10.01 1.59 -10.93
N LYS A 72 -8.90 2.09 -11.45
CA LYS A 72 -8.70 2.31 -12.89
C LYS A 72 -8.70 1.00 -13.69
N ALA A 73 -8.13 -0.06 -13.13
CA ALA A 73 -8.04 -1.35 -13.82
C ALA A 73 -9.37 -2.11 -13.83
N LEU A 74 -10.11 -2.12 -12.72
CA LEU A 74 -11.25 -3.01 -12.50
C LEU A 74 -12.60 -2.28 -12.45
N GLY A 75 -12.58 -0.97 -12.20
CA GLY A 75 -13.77 -0.19 -11.91
C GLY A 75 -14.17 -0.22 -10.42
N PRO A 76 -14.89 0.82 -9.93
CA PRO A 76 -15.21 0.97 -8.51
C PRO A 76 -16.14 -0.12 -7.97
N ASP A 77 -16.96 -0.75 -8.81
CA ASP A 77 -17.89 -1.81 -8.41
C ASP A 77 -17.19 -3.13 -8.04
N ARG A 78 -15.92 -3.26 -8.43
CA ARG A 78 -15.11 -4.45 -8.20
C ARG A 78 -13.96 -4.22 -7.21
N VAL A 79 -13.85 -3.03 -6.64
CA VAL A 79 -12.79 -2.68 -5.69
C VAL A 79 -13.43 -2.16 -4.42
N LEU A 80 -12.94 -2.61 -3.27
CA LEU A 80 -13.32 -2.10 -1.97
C LEU A 80 -12.05 -1.81 -1.16
N GLY A 81 -11.90 -0.56 -0.72
CA GLY A 81 -10.87 -0.15 0.22
C GLY A 81 -11.40 -0.16 1.66
N LEU A 82 -10.54 -0.52 2.60
CA LEU A 82 -10.78 -0.37 4.03
C LEU A 82 -9.63 0.39 4.67
N HIS A 83 -9.94 1.53 5.27
CA HIS A 83 -9.04 2.25 6.16
C HIS A 83 -9.37 1.88 7.60
N ILE A 84 -8.37 1.45 8.37
CA ILE A 84 -8.52 1.12 9.78
C ILE A 84 -7.89 2.24 10.61
N ASP A 85 -8.72 2.97 11.35
CA ASP A 85 -8.24 3.92 12.35
C ASP A 85 -7.85 3.15 13.61
N ASN A 86 -6.56 3.15 13.91
CA ASN A 86 -5.99 2.44 15.03
C ASN A 86 -5.80 3.31 16.29
N GLY A 87 -6.25 4.57 16.26
CA GLY A 87 -6.08 5.53 17.34
C GLY A 87 -4.67 6.05 17.54
N LEU A 88 -3.70 5.64 16.69
CA LEU A 88 -2.31 6.09 16.73
C LEU A 88 -1.99 7.01 15.53
N MET A 89 -3.00 7.35 14.75
CA MET A 89 -2.91 8.27 13.62
C MET A 89 -2.73 9.72 14.13
N ARG A 90 -2.25 10.59 13.25
CA ARG A 90 -2.24 12.03 13.54
C ARG A 90 -3.67 12.55 13.67
N ALA A 91 -3.84 13.66 14.38
CA ALA A 91 -5.15 14.28 14.51
C ALA A 91 -5.79 14.52 13.13
N SER A 92 -7.02 14.05 12.94
CA SER A 92 -7.79 14.14 11.70
C SER A 92 -7.20 13.45 10.47
N GLU A 93 -6.17 12.62 10.62
CA GLU A 93 -5.52 11.94 9.48
C GLU A 93 -6.48 10.97 8.78
N SER A 94 -7.21 10.16 9.54
CA SER A 94 -8.21 9.24 8.99
C SER A 94 -9.33 9.96 8.23
N ALA A 95 -9.80 11.10 8.75
CA ALA A 95 -10.76 11.94 8.05
C ALA A 95 -10.16 12.51 6.74
N GLY A 96 -8.91 13.00 6.81
CA GLY A 96 -8.20 13.51 5.64
C GLY A 96 -8.01 12.47 4.54
N VAL A 97 -7.76 11.21 4.89
CA VAL A 97 -7.69 10.11 3.92
C VAL A 97 -9.04 9.93 3.20
N MET A 98 -10.14 9.95 3.95
CA MET A 98 -11.48 9.81 3.37
C MET A 98 -11.84 10.97 2.45
N ASP A 99 -11.56 12.20 2.90
CA ASP A 99 -11.85 13.41 2.12
C ASP A 99 -11.03 13.44 0.84
N PHE A 100 -9.73 13.14 0.92
CA PHE A 100 -8.87 13.04 -0.25
C PHE A 100 -9.39 12.01 -1.26
N MET A 101 -9.77 10.81 -0.81
CA MET A 101 -10.30 9.78 -1.71
C MET A 101 -11.60 10.21 -2.39
N LYS A 102 -12.50 10.88 -1.66
CA LYS A 102 -13.73 11.44 -2.24
C LYS A 102 -13.44 12.51 -3.28
N GLU A 103 -12.50 13.41 -3.01
CA GLU A 103 -12.07 14.44 -3.97
C GLU A 103 -11.51 13.84 -5.25
N GLN A 104 -10.85 12.68 -5.16
CA GLN A 104 -10.40 11.91 -6.32
C GLN A 104 -11.52 11.09 -7.00
N GLY A 105 -12.75 11.16 -6.50
CA GLY A 105 -13.91 10.46 -7.07
C GLY A 105 -14.07 9.00 -6.61
N PHE A 106 -13.43 8.61 -5.53
CA PHE A 106 -13.53 7.25 -4.99
C PHE A 106 -14.48 7.18 -3.78
N ASP A 107 -15.68 6.62 -4.00
CA ASP A 107 -16.70 6.42 -2.96
C ASP A 107 -16.66 5.01 -2.34
N ASN A 108 -15.78 4.16 -2.81
CA ASN A 108 -15.65 2.74 -2.44
C ASN A 108 -14.57 2.48 -1.38
N LEU A 109 -14.19 3.51 -0.61
CA LEU A 109 -13.39 3.39 0.60
C LEU A 109 -14.30 3.39 1.84
N ARG A 110 -14.06 2.45 2.75
CA ARG A 110 -14.71 2.37 4.05
C ARG A 110 -13.70 2.69 5.15
N ILE A 111 -14.21 3.15 6.30
CA ILE A 111 -13.41 3.36 7.50
C ILE A 111 -13.94 2.45 8.61
N ALA A 112 -13.03 1.81 9.34
CA ALA A 112 -13.30 1.12 10.59
C ALA A 112 -12.56 1.82 11.71
N ASP A 113 -13.28 2.36 12.68
CA ASP A 113 -12.69 2.89 13.90
C ASP A 113 -12.46 1.75 14.89
N ALA A 114 -11.21 1.35 15.02
CA ALA A 114 -10.74 0.34 15.96
C ALA A 114 -9.84 0.95 17.06
N SER A 115 -9.86 2.27 17.22
CA SER A 115 -8.98 3.02 18.12
C SER A 115 -9.02 2.50 19.56
N GLU A 116 -10.21 2.28 20.12
CA GLU A 116 -10.35 1.74 21.46
C GLU A 116 -9.74 0.34 21.61
N LEU A 117 -9.90 -0.52 20.61
CA LEU A 117 -9.36 -1.87 20.60
C LEU A 117 -7.83 -1.84 20.62
N PHE A 118 -7.22 -1.07 19.72
CA PHE A 118 -5.76 -0.94 19.67
C PHE A 118 -5.20 -0.35 20.97
N LEU A 119 -5.76 0.75 21.45
CA LEU A 119 -5.30 1.41 22.66
C LEU A 119 -5.46 0.52 23.91
N SER A 120 -6.55 -0.23 24.01
CA SER A 120 -6.77 -1.16 25.14
C SER A 120 -5.75 -2.29 25.15
N ARG A 121 -5.44 -2.88 23.99
CA ARG A 121 -4.46 -3.97 23.85
C ARG A 121 -3.01 -3.49 24.10
N LEU A 122 -2.73 -2.21 23.81
CA LEU A 122 -1.40 -1.62 24.02
C LEU A 122 -1.21 -1.08 25.43
N LYS A 123 -2.26 -1.02 26.25
CA LYS A 123 -2.19 -0.48 27.61
C LYS A 123 -1.17 -1.22 28.45
N GLY A 124 -0.19 -0.49 28.98
CA GLY A 124 0.87 -1.04 29.83
C GLY A 124 1.98 -1.78 29.06
N VAL A 125 1.92 -1.82 27.74
CA VAL A 125 2.98 -2.40 26.91
C VAL A 125 3.97 -1.29 26.53
N TRP A 126 5.24 -1.45 26.88
CA TRP A 126 6.28 -0.47 26.60
C TRP A 126 7.39 -1.01 25.67
N GLU A 127 7.55 -2.35 25.60
CA GLU A 127 8.54 -2.99 24.75
C GLU A 127 8.20 -2.85 23.26
N PRO A 128 9.11 -2.32 22.40
CA PRO A 128 8.83 -2.04 20.99
C PRO A 128 8.39 -3.28 20.19
N GLU A 129 9.06 -4.42 20.39
CA GLU A 129 8.73 -5.65 19.67
C GLU A 129 7.35 -6.22 20.06
N LYS A 130 7.00 -6.15 21.33
CA LYS A 130 5.65 -6.54 21.78
C LYS A 130 4.58 -5.61 21.20
N LYS A 131 4.85 -4.30 21.15
CA LYS A 131 3.93 -3.34 20.51
C LYS A 131 3.71 -3.68 19.04
N ARG A 132 4.79 -3.91 18.26
CA ARG A 132 4.67 -4.28 16.84
C ARG A 132 3.82 -5.52 16.64
N LYS A 133 4.08 -6.55 17.45
CA LYS A 133 3.30 -7.79 17.38
C LYS A 133 1.82 -7.57 17.69
N ILE A 134 1.50 -6.87 18.79
CA ILE A 134 0.12 -6.58 19.19
C ILE A 134 -0.59 -5.77 18.10
N ILE A 135 0.08 -4.76 17.55
CA ILE A 135 -0.48 -3.93 16.47
C ILE A 135 -0.77 -4.81 15.25
N GLY A 136 0.20 -5.61 14.81
CA GLY A 136 0.03 -6.50 13.65
C GLY A 136 -1.11 -7.50 13.85
N ASP A 137 -1.13 -8.20 14.98
CA ASP A 137 -2.19 -9.16 15.31
C ASP A 137 -3.57 -8.47 15.36
N THR A 138 -3.63 -7.24 15.92
CA THR A 138 -4.89 -6.49 16.00
C THR A 138 -5.39 -6.05 14.61
N PHE A 139 -4.49 -5.66 13.70
CA PHE A 139 -4.89 -5.37 12.32
C PHE A 139 -5.51 -6.58 11.62
N LEU A 140 -4.95 -7.77 11.83
CA LEU A 140 -5.49 -9.01 11.26
C LEU A 140 -6.88 -9.34 11.84
N ASP A 141 -7.06 -9.17 13.16
CA ASP A 141 -8.36 -9.39 13.81
C ASP A 141 -9.43 -8.42 13.26
N VAL A 142 -9.12 -7.12 13.20
CA VAL A 142 -10.04 -6.11 12.68
C VAL A 142 -10.35 -6.35 11.20
N GLN A 143 -9.36 -6.71 10.41
CA GLN A 143 -9.57 -7.07 9.00
C GLN A 143 -10.52 -8.27 8.87
N ALA A 144 -10.31 -9.33 9.66
CA ALA A 144 -11.15 -10.52 9.63
C ALA A 144 -12.61 -10.21 10.04
N GLU A 145 -12.79 -9.41 11.09
CA GLU A 145 -14.10 -8.96 11.56
C GLU A 145 -14.82 -8.12 10.48
N GLU A 146 -14.13 -7.14 9.90
CA GLU A 146 -14.70 -6.28 8.88
C GLU A 146 -15.02 -7.01 7.58
N THR A 147 -14.18 -7.94 7.14
CA THR A 147 -14.47 -8.78 5.96
C THR A 147 -15.68 -9.67 6.18
N ALA A 148 -15.84 -10.22 7.40
CA ALA A 148 -17.04 -10.98 7.75
C ALA A 148 -18.28 -10.09 7.81
N ARG A 149 -18.20 -8.91 8.42
CA ARG A 149 -19.30 -7.92 8.52
C ARG A 149 -19.76 -7.44 7.15
N LEU A 150 -18.84 -7.26 6.22
CA LEU A 150 -19.11 -6.83 4.86
C LEU A 150 -19.52 -7.99 3.93
N GLY A 151 -19.50 -9.22 4.41
CA GLY A 151 -19.87 -10.41 3.63
C GLY A 151 -18.92 -10.68 2.46
N LEU A 152 -17.62 -10.38 2.63
CA LEU A 152 -16.64 -10.60 1.57
C LEU A 152 -16.27 -12.09 1.51
N ASN A 153 -16.90 -12.80 0.58
CA ASN A 153 -16.64 -14.22 0.35
C ASN A 153 -15.25 -14.40 -0.31
N PRO A 154 -14.35 -15.21 0.26
CA PRO A 154 -13.02 -15.48 -0.34
C PRO A 154 -13.08 -16.07 -1.77
N ASP A 155 -14.17 -16.71 -2.15
CA ASP A 155 -14.34 -17.22 -3.52
C ASP A 155 -14.61 -16.11 -4.54
N GLU A 156 -15.09 -14.95 -4.10
CA GLU A 156 -15.42 -13.79 -4.92
C GLU A 156 -14.45 -12.64 -4.79
N TRP A 157 -13.74 -12.55 -3.66
CA TRP A 157 -12.90 -11.44 -3.29
C TRP A 157 -11.44 -11.85 -3.11
N LEU A 158 -10.55 -11.15 -3.78
CA LEU A 158 -9.10 -11.25 -3.60
C LEU A 158 -8.63 -10.17 -2.63
N LEU A 159 -7.72 -10.53 -1.72
CA LEU A 159 -7.00 -9.55 -0.91
C LEU A 159 -5.81 -9.01 -1.71
N ALA A 160 -5.75 -7.69 -1.88
CA ALA A 160 -4.60 -7.00 -2.43
C ALA A 160 -3.79 -6.30 -1.34
N GLN A 161 -2.50 -6.19 -1.57
CA GLN A 161 -1.59 -5.45 -0.70
C GLN A 161 -0.67 -4.56 -1.55
N GLY A 162 -0.49 -3.31 -1.12
CA GLY A 162 0.52 -2.42 -1.68
C GLY A 162 1.88 -2.77 -1.08
N THR A 163 2.77 -3.30 -1.91
CA THR A 163 4.14 -3.63 -1.51
C THR A 163 5.10 -3.01 -2.50
N ILE A 164 6.07 -2.24 -2.02
CA ILE A 164 7.12 -1.68 -2.88
C ILE A 164 8.26 -2.70 -3.08
N TYR A 165 9.00 -2.56 -4.17
CA TYR A 165 10.05 -3.50 -4.53
C TYR A 165 11.14 -3.68 -3.44
N PRO A 166 11.62 -2.61 -2.75
CA PRO A 166 12.55 -2.76 -1.63
C PRO A 166 12.03 -3.71 -0.53
N ASP A 167 10.76 -3.63 -0.17
CA ASP A 167 10.15 -4.47 0.87
C ASP A 167 10.17 -5.96 0.47
N THR A 168 10.05 -6.26 -0.84
CA THR A 168 10.13 -7.64 -1.32
C THR A 168 11.55 -8.20 -1.22
N ILE A 169 12.58 -7.36 -1.32
CA ILE A 169 13.97 -7.77 -1.15
C ILE A 169 14.27 -8.00 0.33
N GLU A 170 13.81 -7.11 1.21
CA GLU A 170 14.04 -7.20 2.66
C GLU A 170 13.27 -8.38 3.28
N SER A 171 12.02 -8.62 2.86
CA SER A 171 11.19 -9.71 3.37
C SER A 171 11.48 -11.05 2.70
N GLY A 172 12.11 -11.08 1.55
CA GLY A 172 12.60 -12.29 0.86
C GLY A 172 13.80 -12.95 1.57
N GLY A 173 13.86 -12.84 2.87
CA GLY A 173 14.92 -13.15 3.80
C GLY A 173 15.87 -14.25 3.35
N THR A 174 17.13 -13.90 3.30
CA THR A 174 18.21 -14.88 3.35
C THR A 174 18.02 -15.74 4.60
N LYS A 175 18.17 -17.07 4.46
CA LYS A 175 18.07 -18.07 5.54
C LYS A 175 18.97 -17.78 6.78
N ASN A 176 19.55 -16.59 6.89
CA ASN A 176 20.54 -16.19 7.89
C ASN A 176 20.34 -14.75 8.42
N SER A 177 19.12 -14.27 8.53
CA SER A 177 18.84 -13.05 9.30
C SER A 177 17.89 -13.36 10.45
#